data_43894abc60877c6e611fc067149d02f0
#
_entry.id   43894abc60877c6e611fc067149d02f0
#
_cell.length_a   1.000
_cell.length_b   1.000
_cell.length_c   1.000
_cell.angle_alpha   90.00
_cell.angle_beta   90.00
_cell.angle_gamma   90.00
#
_symmetry.space_group_name_H-M   'P 1'
#
loop_
_entity.id
_entity.type
_entity.pdbx_description
1 polymer ?
#
loop_
_entity_poly.entity_id
_entity_poly.type
_entity_poly.pdbx_seq_one_letter_code
_entity_poly.pdbx_strand_id
1 'polypeptide(L)'
;MTTSASPQTLTLTRPDDWHLHVRDGAPLHTVVPHTAAQFGRAIIMPNLRPPVTTAQQALAYKERILAAVPAGVAFEPLMTLYLTDNLPPEEITRAKDVGVVAAKLYPAGATTNSDAGVTALRHIYPTLHAMQKAGMPLLVHGEVTSPDIDLFDREAVFIDTQLIPLRRDFPELKIVFEHITTKDAADYVA
;
A
#
# COMPACT_ATOMS: atom_id res chain seq x y z
N MET A 1 46.32 19.97 -15.84
CA MET A 1 45.95 18.65 -16.40
C MET A 1 44.77 18.12 -15.56
N THR A 2 43.55 18.24 -16.06
CA THR A 2 42.37 17.70 -15.43
C THR A 2 42.28 16.22 -15.77
N THR A 3 42.54 15.34 -14.81
CA THR A 3 42.32 13.91 -14.96
C THR A 3 40.78 13.69 -15.05
N SER A 4 40.32 13.39 -16.25
CA SER A 4 38.95 12.92 -16.46
C SER A 4 38.80 11.57 -15.73
N ALA A 5 38.11 11.55 -14.61
CA ALA A 5 37.74 10.28 -13.97
C ALA A 5 36.82 9.52 -14.92
N SER A 6 37.16 8.27 -15.22
CA SER A 6 36.30 7.39 -16.00
C SER A 6 34.95 7.25 -15.27
N PRO A 7 33.82 7.24 -15.96
CA PRO A 7 32.52 7.07 -15.35
C PRO A 7 32.49 5.74 -14.59
N GLN A 8 32.18 5.81 -13.29
CA GLN A 8 31.96 4.60 -12.51
C GLN A 8 30.59 4.00 -12.89
N THR A 9 30.59 2.76 -13.30
CA THR A 9 29.36 2.02 -13.63
C THR A 9 29.02 1.06 -12.50
N LEU A 10 27.79 1.14 -11.99
CA LEU A 10 27.23 0.19 -11.02
C LEU A 10 26.14 -0.61 -11.71
N THR A 11 26.26 -1.95 -11.67
CA THR A 11 25.23 -2.86 -12.17
C THR A 11 24.40 -3.37 -11.00
N LEU A 12 23.09 -3.17 -11.06
CA LEU A 12 22.13 -3.60 -10.05
C LEU A 12 21.06 -4.48 -10.68
N THR A 13 20.48 -5.38 -9.90
CA THR A 13 19.18 -5.96 -10.23
C THR A 13 18.15 -4.83 -10.29
N ARG A 14 17.28 -4.86 -11.31
CA ARG A 14 16.22 -3.85 -11.43
C ARG A 14 15.35 -3.87 -10.18
N PRO A 15 15.22 -2.75 -9.45
CA PRO A 15 14.49 -2.72 -8.19
C PRO A 15 12.97 -2.80 -8.39
N ASP A 16 12.26 -3.12 -7.31
CA ASP A 16 10.82 -2.99 -7.20
C ASP A 16 10.48 -1.84 -6.25
N ASP A 17 9.33 -1.21 -6.46
CA ASP A 17 8.77 -0.17 -5.58
C ASP A 17 7.59 -0.76 -4.78
N TRP A 18 7.72 -0.84 -3.46
CA TRP A 18 6.72 -1.49 -2.61
C TRP A 18 5.64 -0.52 -2.09
N HIS A 19 5.66 0.77 -2.51
CA HIS A 19 4.64 1.75 -2.11
C HIS A 19 4.56 2.92 -3.11
N LEU A 20 3.68 2.83 -4.10
CA LEU A 20 3.61 3.82 -5.18
C LEU A 20 2.22 4.41 -5.37
N HIS A 21 2.15 5.74 -5.44
CA HIS A 21 0.95 6.48 -5.81
C HIS A 21 1.08 7.03 -7.24
N VAL A 22 0.35 6.48 -8.19
CA VAL A 22 0.32 6.99 -9.57
C VAL A 22 -0.92 7.81 -9.89
N ARG A 23 -1.88 7.87 -8.95
CA ARG A 23 -3.18 8.54 -9.12
C ARG A 23 -3.99 7.92 -10.27
N ASP A 24 -4.90 8.65 -10.90
CA ASP A 24 -5.72 8.19 -12.03
C ASP A 24 -5.94 9.30 -13.04
N GLY A 25 -6.42 8.96 -14.24
CA GLY A 25 -6.68 9.91 -15.31
C GLY A 25 -5.41 10.56 -15.89
N ALA A 26 -5.43 11.86 -16.12
CA ALA A 26 -4.33 12.57 -16.77
C ALA A 26 -2.96 12.41 -16.08
N PRO A 27 -2.82 12.38 -14.75
CA PRO A 27 -1.54 12.14 -14.07
C PRO A 27 -0.84 10.83 -14.44
N LEU A 28 -1.58 9.76 -14.82
CA LEU A 28 -0.98 8.49 -15.21
C LEU A 28 0.04 8.63 -16.34
N HIS A 29 -0.28 9.43 -17.35
CA HIS A 29 0.59 9.64 -18.51
C HIS A 29 1.91 10.33 -18.19
N THR A 30 1.96 11.04 -17.07
CA THR A 30 3.20 11.68 -16.58
C THR A 30 3.94 10.78 -15.60
N VAL A 31 3.25 10.19 -14.63
CA VAL A 31 3.89 9.49 -13.51
C VAL A 31 4.35 8.08 -13.90
N VAL A 32 3.51 7.32 -14.61
CA VAL A 32 3.80 5.92 -14.96
C VAL A 32 5.07 5.75 -15.79
N PRO A 33 5.38 6.57 -16.81
CA PRO A 33 6.63 6.44 -17.56
C PRO A 33 7.88 6.59 -16.68
N HIS A 34 7.86 7.48 -15.68
CA HIS A 34 9.02 7.69 -14.80
C HIS A 34 9.29 6.49 -13.91
N THR A 35 8.25 5.93 -13.30
CA THR A 35 8.41 4.72 -12.46
C THR A 35 8.77 3.51 -13.32
N ALA A 36 8.10 3.31 -14.46
CA ALA A 36 8.36 2.21 -15.37
C ALA A 36 9.79 2.20 -15.96
N ALA A 37 10.44 3.36 -16.07
CA ALA A 37 11.82 3.45 -16.52
C ALA A 37 12.82 2.90 -15.48
N GLN A 38 12.48 2.91 -14.19
CA GLN A 38 13.39 2.60 -13.08
C GLN A 38 13.06 1.26 -12.42
N PHE A 39 11.77 0.97 -12.17
CA PHE A 39 11.32 -0.19 -11.42
C PHE A 39 10.78 -1.30 -12.33
N GLY A 40 10.98 -2.56 -11.92
CA GLY A 40 10.42 -3.72 -12.61
C GLY A 40 8.96 -3.93 -12.25
N ARG A 41 8.64 -3.77 -10.95
CA ARG A 41 7.29 -3.90 -10.38
C ARG A 41 7.04 -2.78 -9.38
N ALA A 42 5.76 -2.48 -9.14
CA ALA A 42 5.40 -1.59 -8.04
C ALA A 42 4.08 -1.99 -7.38
N ILE A 43 3.98 -1.91 -6.06
CA ILE A 43 2.72 -2.01 -5.33
C ILE A 43 1.98 -0.68 -5.45
N ILE A 44 0.82 -0.73 -6.11
CA ILE A 44 0.02 0.46 -6.41
C ILE A 44 -0.97 0.73 -5.27
N MET A 45 -0.85 1.91 -4.68
CA MET A 45 -1.74 2.35 -3.60
C MET A 45 -3.15 2.64 -4.11
N PRO A 46 -4.20 2.18 -3.39
CA PRO A 46 -5.57 2.16 -3.88
C PRO A 46 -6.39 3.42 -3.54
N ASN A 47 -5.79 4.44 -2.90
CA ASN A 47 -6.48 5.62 -2.40
C ASN A 47 -6.80 6.66 -3.49
N LEU A 48 -7.60 6.25 -4.43
CA LEU A 48 -8.21 7.10 -5.44
C LEU A 48 -9.49 7.78 -4.93
N ARG A 49 -10.18 8.52 -5.79
CA ARG A 49 -11.54 9.04 -5.59
C ARG A 49 -12.41 8.65 -6.79
N PRO A 50 -13.31 7.64 -6.64
CA PRO A 50 -13.51 6.78 -5.47
C PRO A 50 -12.34 5.81 -5.26
N PRO A 51 -12.16 5.25 -4.04
CA PRO A 51 -11.10 4.30 -3.75
C PRO A 51 -11.32 2.95 -4.46
N VAL A 52 -10.24 2.20 -4.65
CA VAL A 52 -10.28 0.87 -5.26
C VAL A 52 -10.65 -0.17 -4.20
N THR A 53 -11.90 -0.56 -4.14
CA THR A 53 -12.45 -1.45 -3.10
C THR A 53 -12.86 -2.82 -3.62
N THR A 54 -12.83 -3.05 -4.94
CA THR A 54 -13.23 -4.34 -5.53
C THR A 54 -12.19 -4.90 -6.49
N ALA A 55 -12.22 -6.21 -6.69
CA ALA A 55 -11.39 -6.91 -7.67
C ALA A 55 -11.55 -6.31 -9.08
N GLN A 56 -12.80 -6.04 -9.48
CA GLN A 56 -13.09 -5.44 -10.78
C GLN A 56 -12.47 -4.04 -10.92
N GLN A 57 -12.59 -3.19 -9.90
CA GLN A 57 -11.95 -1.87 -9.89
C GLN A 57 -10.43 -1.96 -9.97
N ALA A 58 -9.83 -2.93 -9.25
CA ALA A 58 -8.39 -3.15 -9.28
C ALA A 58 -7.91 -3.54 -10.69
N LEU A 59 -8.61 -4.46 -11.36
CA LEU A 59 -8.31 -4.83 -12.75
C LEU A 59 -8.44 -3.66 -13.72
N ALA A 60 -9.56 -2.93 -13.65
CA ALA A 60 -9.77 -1.76 -14.49
C ALA A 60 -8.71 -0.66 -14.26
N TYR A 61 -8.25 -0.49 -13.01
CA TYR A 61 -7.16 0.44 -12.72
C TYR A 61 -5.82 -0.07 -13.27
N LYS A 62 -5.54 -1.38 -13.13
CA LYS A 62 -4.36 -2.02 -13.73
C LYS A 62 -4.27 -1.77 -15.24
N GLU A 63 -5.38 -1.95 -15.95
CA GLU A 63 -5.47 -1.69 -17.41
C GLU A 63 -5.12 -0.24 -17.75
N ARG A 64 -5.65 0.74 -17.01
CA ARG A 64 -5.32 2.15 -17.23
C ARG A 64 -3.85 2.48 -16.97
N ILE A 65 -3.24 1.88 -15.93
CA ILE A 65 -1.81 2.02 -15.65
C ILE A 65 -0.99 1.43 -16.80
N LEU A 66 -1.31 0.20 -17.22
CA LEU A 66 -0.59 -0.46 -18.32
C LEU A 66 -0.69 0.30 -19.64
N ALA A 67 -1.83 0.94 -19.91
CA ALA A 67 -2.00 1.79 -21.10
C ALA A 67 -1.10 3.04 -21.08
N ALA A 68 -0.62 3.47 -19.89
CA ALA A 68 0.30 4.59 -19.74
C ALA A 68 1.79 4.17 -19.72
N VAL A 69 2.09 2.87 -19.72
CA VAL A 69 3.47 2.36 -19.81
C VAL A 69 3.99 2.58 -21.23
N PRO A 70 5.19 3.16 -21.43
CA PRO A 70 5.76 3.34 -22.75
C PRO A 70 5.98 2.01 -23.51
N ALA A 71 5.80 2.01 -24.81
CA ALA A 71 5.98 0.83 -25.63
C ALA A 71 7.39 0.24 -25.46
N GLY A 72 7.47 -1.08 -25.30
CA GLY A 72 8.73 -1.80 -25.11
C GLY A 72 9.31 -1.75 -23.69
N VAL A 73 8.69 -1.05 -22.75
CA VAL A 73 9.09 -1.03 -21.35
C VAL A 73 8.36 -2.12 -20.58
N ALA A 74 9.10 -3.01 -19.92
CA ALA A 74 8.53 -4.01 -19.02
C ALA A 74 8.27 -3.37 -17.65
N PHE A 75 7.02 -3.36 -17.21
CA PHE A 75 6.61 -2.89 -15.87
C PHE A 75 5.37 -3.66 -15.43
N GLU A 76 5.36 -4.12 -14.19
CA GLU A 76 4.25 -4.87 -13.62
C GLU A 76 3.63 -4.09 -12.44
N PRO A 77 2.43 -3.50 -12.59
CA PRO A 77 1.69 -2.94 -11.47
C PRO A 77 1.05 -4.06 -10.63
N LEU A 78 1.41 -4.10 -9.36
CA LEU A 78 0.87 -5.01 -8.34
C LEU A 78 -0.27 -4.29 -7.62
N MET A 79 -1.52 -4.72 -7.89
CA MET A 79 -2.70 -4.02 -7.42
C MET A 79 -3.03 -4.35 -5.97
N THR A 80 -3.65 -3.38 -5.28
CA THR A 80 -4.12 -3.52 -3.90
C THR A 80 -5.58 -3.08 -3.76
N LEU A 81 -6.27 -3.59 -2.72
CA LEU A 81 -7.57 -3.09 -2.32
C LEU A 81 -7.44 -2.04 -1.22
N TYR A 82 -8.38 -1.11 -1.20
CA TYR A 82 -8.57 -0.14 -0.13
C TYR A 82 -9.56 -0.73 0.90
N LEU A 83 -9.13 -0.88 2.16
CA LEU A 83 -9.99 -1.33 3.24
C LEU A 83 -10.93 -0.21 3.71
N THR A 84 -12.21 -0.52 3.75
CA THR A 84 -13.26 0.33 4.35
C THR A 84 -13.99 -0.46 5.43
N ASP A 85 -14.71 0.20 6.32
CA ASP A 85 -15.51 -0.46 7.36
C ASP A 85 -16.48 -1.50 6.80
N ASN A 86 -16.89 -1.35 5.54
CA ASN A 86 -17.94 -2.16 4.90
C ASN A 86 -17.40 -3.09 3.80
N LEU A 87 -16.08 -3.25 3.67
CA LEU A 87 -15.53 -4.18 2.67
C LEU A 87 -15.87 -5.63 3.06
N PRO A 88 -16.65 -6.36 2.23
CA PRO A 88 -17.07 -7.70 2.58
C PRO A 88 -15.89 -8.70 2.48
N PRO A 89 -15.81 -9.68 3.40
CA PRO A 89 -14.72 -10.68 3.41
C PRO A 89 -14.57 -11.45 2.10
N GLU A 90 -15.66 -11.69 1.39
CA GLU A 90 -15.69 -12.42 0.11
C GLU A 90 -14.92 -11.68 -0.98
N GLU A 91 -14.82 -10.35 -0.87
CA GLU A 91 -14.08 -9.55 -1.84
C GLU A 91 -12.57 -9.81 -1.76
N ILE A 92 -12.06 -10.18 -0.59
CA ILE A 92 -10.66 -10.60 -0.42
C ILE A 92 -10.35 -11.84 -1.25
N THR A 93 -11.24 -12.84 -1.24
CA THR A 93 -11.07 -14.05 -2.06
C THR A 93 -11.11 -13.70 -3.55
N ARG A 94 -12.13 -12.94 -3.99
CA ARG A 94 -12.24 -12.52 -5.40
C ARG A 94 -11.02 -11.74 -5.86
N ALA A 95 -10.53 -10.83 -5.03
CA ALA A 95 -9.35 -10.03 -5.33
C ALA A 95 -8.09 -10.90 -5.45
N LYS A 96 -7.92 -11.87 -4.56
CA LYS A 96 -6.81 -12.83 -4.60
C LYS A 96 -6.82 -13.65 -5.89
N ASP A 97 -7.99 -14.13 -6.29
CA ASP A 97 -8.17 -14.96 -7.50
C ASP A 97 -7.80 -14.22 -8.79
N VAL A 98 -7.92 -12.89 -8.82
CA VAL A 98 -7.52 -12.06 -9.98
C VAL A 98 -6.13 -11.44 -9.85
N GLY A 99 -5.36 -11.85 -8.82
CA GLY A 99 -3.96 -11.44 -8.68
C GLY A 99 -3.73 -10.11 -7.94
N VAL A 100 -4.71 -9.62 -7.17
CA VAL A 100 -4.50 -8.54 -6.21
C VAL A 100 -3.57 -9.07 -5.11
N VAL A 101 -2.51 -8.31 -4.78
CA VAL A 101 -1.41 -8.81 -3.95
C VAL A 101 -1.57 -8.50 -2.46
N ALA A 102 -2.32 -7.46 -2.11
CA ALA A 102 -2.48 -7.00 -0.73
C ALA A 102 -3.74 -6.15 -0.57
N ALA A 103 -4.11 -5.85 0.69
CA ALA A 103 -5.08 -4.81 1.00
C ALA A 103 -4.46 -3.76 1.92
N LYS A 104 -4.79 -2.50 1.69
CA LYS A 104 -4.23 -1.33 2.39
C LYS A 104 -5.21 -0.79 3.43
N LEU A 105 -4.72 -0.70 4.65
CA LEU A 105 -5.38 -0.04 5.77
C LEU A 105 -4.98 1.44 5.81
N TYR A 106 -5.96 2.31 5.68
CA TYR A 106 -5.87 3.72 6.05
C TYR A 106 -6.81 3.97 7.22
N PRO A 107 -6.33 4.45 8.37
CA PRO A 107 -7.22 5.05 9.36
C PRO A 107 -7.96 6.24 8.74
N ALA A 108 -9.25 6.36 9.00
CA ALA A 108 -10.08 7.42 8.41
C ALA A 108 -9.49 8.81 8.74
N GLY A 109 -9.23 9.63 7.72
CA GLY A 109 -8.68 10.96 7.86
C GLY A 109 -7.16 11.05 8.10
N ALA A 110 -6.42 9.93 8.09
CA ALA A 110 -4.97 9.95 8.37
C ALA A 110 -4.14 10.63 7.28
N THR A 111 -4.55 10.54 6.03
CA THR A 111 -3.77 11.05 4.90
C THR A 111 -4.67 11.44 3.70
N THR A 112 -4.07 11.80 2.60
CA THR A 112 -4.77 12.17 1.35
C THR A 112 -5.69 11.03 0.88
N ASN A 113 -6.96 11.36 0.58
CA ASN A 113 -7.99 10.42 0.13
C ASN A 113 -8.22 9.25 1.09
N SER A 114 -8.12 9.49 2.41
CA SER A 114 -8.39 8.49 3.44
C SER A 114 -9.74 8.68 4.15
N ASP A 115 -10.62 9.53 3.63
CA ASP A 115 -11.93 9.81 4.21
C ASP A 115 -12.81 8.54 4.32
N ALA A 116 -12.69 7.63 3.34
CA ALA A 116 -13.38 6.34 3.33
C ALA A 116 -12.65 5.23 4.11
N GLY A 117 -11.57 5.58 4.82
CA GLY A 117 -10.75 4.65 5.58
C GLY A 117 -11.47 3.99 6.75
N VAL A 118 -10.74 3.15 7.44
CA VAL A 118 -11.26 2.37 8.57
C VAL A 118 -11.42 3.27 9.80
N THR A 119 -12.63 3.32 10.35
CA THR A 119 -12.90 4.11 11.55
C THR A 119 -12.58 3.36 12.85
N ALA A 120 -12.68 2.03 12.84
CA ALA A 120 -12.24 1.17 13.94
C ALA A 120 -11.86 -0.22 13.41
N LEU A 121 -10.73 -0.77 13.83
CA LEU A 121 -10.25 -2.08 13.35
C LEU A 121 -11.25 -3.21 13.56
N ARG A 122 -12.03 -3.18 14.65
CA ARG A 122 -13.05 -4.22 14.92
C ARG A 122 -14.10 -4.32 13.81
N HIS A 123 -14.38 -3.24 13.07
CA HIS A 123 -15.35 -3.27 11.97
C HIS A 123 -14.90 -4.19 10.83
N ILE A 124 -13.59 -4.28 10.62
CA ILE A 124 -13.00 -5.07 9.53
C ILE A 124 -12.44 -6.43 10.00
N TYR A 125 -12.68 -6.85 11.23
CA TYR A 125 -12.19 -8.16 11.73
C TYR A 125 -12.60 -9.34 10.85
N PRO A 126 -13.85 -9.43 10.33
CA PRO A 126 -14.20 -10.49 9.37
C PRO A 126 -13.34 -10.45 8.10
N THR A 127 -13.04 -9.27 7.59
CA THR A 127 -12.20 -9.07 6.40
C THR A 127 -10.74 -9.42 6.69
N LEU A 128 -10.21 -9.04 7.85
CA LEU A 128 -8.86 -9.43 8.29
C LEU A 128 -8.71 -10.94 8.46
N HIS A 129 -9.75 -11.60 8.96
CA HIS A 129 -9.77 -13.07 9.04
C HIS A 129 -9.72 -13.72 7.65
N ALA A 130 -10.46 -13.17 6.69
CA ALA A 130 -10.41 -13.64 5.29
C ALA A 130 -9.01 -13.40 4.68
N MET A 131 -8.38 -12.24 4.96
CA MET A 131 -7.01 -11.95 4.51
C MET A 131 -6.00 -12.95 5.08
N GLN A 132 -6.05 -13.21 6.40
CA GLN A 132 -5.20 -14.21 7.04
C GLN A 132 -5.36 -15.58 6.39
N LYS A 133 -6.60 -16.04 6.21
CA LYS A 133 -6.92 -17.33 5.57
C LYS A 133 -6.44 -17.40 4.11
N ALA A 134 -6.57 -16.32 3.37
CA ALA A 134 -6.12 -16.23 1.97
C ALA A 134 -4.60 -16.01 1.85
N GLY A 135 -3.88 -15.76 2.95
CA GLY A 135 -2.47 -15.37 2.93
C GLY A 135 -2.23 -14.04 2.22
N MET A 136 -3.23 -13.15 2.21
CA MET A 136 -3.13 -11.80 1.63
C MET A 136 -2.53 -10.84 2.65
N PRO A 137 -1.39 -10.17 2.38
CA PRO A 137 -0.79 -9.22 3.30
C PRO A 137 -1.68 -8.00 3.55
N LEU A 138 -1.61 -7.50 4.80
CA LEU A 138 -2.15 -6.20 5.22
C LEU A 138 -1.03 -5.15 5.18
N LEU A 139 -1.20 -4.12 4.35
CA LEU A 139 -0.32 -2.96 4.31
C LEU A 139 -0.92 -1.87 5.21
N VAL A 140 -0.14 -1.32 6.13
CA VAL A 140 -0.68 -0.45 7.19
C VAL A 140 -0.10 0.95 7.11
N HIS A 141 -0.97 1.96 7.01
CA HIS A 141 -0.65 3.33 7.40
C HIS A 141 -0.85 3.44 8.91
N GLY A 142 0.25 3.47 9.66
CA GLY A 142 0.23 3.21 11.09
C GLY A 142 0.18 4.47 11.95
N GLU A 143 -0.87 5.26 11.82
CA GLU A 143 -1.08 6.45 12.63
C GLU A 143 -2.49 6.48 13.22
N VAL A 144 -2.62 6.96 14.47
CA VAL A 144 -3.92 7.34 15.02
C VAL A 144 -4.31 8.75 14.52
N THR A 145 -5.63 9.01 14.45
CA THR A 145 -6.16 10.27 13.91
C THR A 145 -6.85 11.13 14.96
N SER A 146 -6.75 10.76 16.25
CA SER A 146 -7.31 11.58 17.33
C SER A 146 -6.65 12.97 17.36
N PRO A 147 -7.43 14.05 17.41
CA PRO A 147 -6.90 15.41 17.47
C PRO A 147 -6.14 15.71 18.78
N ASP A 148 -6.37 14.92 19.83
CA ASP A 148 -5.73 15.08 21.13
C ASP A 148 -4.32 14.47 21.18
N ILE A 149 -3.91 13.73 20.13
CA ILE A 149 -2.58 13.09 20.04
C ILE A 149 -1.68 13.97 19.19
N ASP A 150 -0.51 14.30 19.76
CA ASP A 150 0.54 15.03 19.02
C ASP A 150 0.96 14.26 17.76
N LEU A 151 1.27 15.00 16.72
CA LEU A 151 1.65 14.41 15.42
C LEU A 151 2.82 13.43 15.54
N PHE A 152 3.80 13.73 16.40
CA PHE A 152 5.00 12.90 16.58
C PHE A 152 4.73 11.64 17.41
N ASP A 153 3.62 11.58 18.15
CA ASP A 153 3.25 10.42 18.99
C ASP A 153 2.30 9.46 18.28
N ARG A 154 1.77 9.82 17.09
CA ARG A 154 0.71 9.06 16.41
C ARG A 154 1.10 7.63 16.06
N GLU A 155 2.34 7.40 15.61
CA GLU A 155 2.82 6.04 15.34
C GLU A 155 2.96 5.22 16.62
N ALA A 156 3.54 5.76 17.68
CA ALA A 156 3.71 5.08 18.96
C ALA A 156 2.37 4.68 19.56
N VAL A 157 1.39 5.60 19.59
CA VAL A 157 0.03 5.33 20.06
C VAL A 157 -0.67 4.29 19.17
N PHE A 158 -0.47 4.31 17.85
CA PHE A 158 -1.01 3.29 16.95
C PHE A 158 -0.43 1.90 17.24
N ILE A 159 0.87 1.80 17.48
CA ILE A 159 1.52 0.54 17.85
C ILE A 159 0.86 -0.05 19.09
N ASP A 160 0.79 0.73 20.15
CA ASP A 160 0.30 0.26 21.45
C ASP A 160 -1.20 -0.08 21.44
N THR A 161 -2.01 0.76 20.79
CA THR A 161 -3.48 0.66 20.88
C THR A 161 -4.12 -0.13 19.76
N GLN A 162 -3.44 -0.29 18.62
CA GLN A 162 -4.00 -0.91 17.42
C GLN A 162 -3.16 -2.10 16.92
N LEU A 163 -1.85 -1.91 16.71
CA LEU A 163 -1.03 -2.89 16.02
C LEU A 163 -0.70 -4.11 16.91
N ILE A 164 -0.37 -3.90 18.16
CA ILE A 164 -0.10 -4.99 19.13
C ILE A 164 -1.35 -5.84 19.34
N PRO A 165 -2.55 -5.27 19.63
CA PRO A 165 -3.79 -6.05 19.67
C PRO A 165 -4.09 -6.78 18.36
N LEU A 166 -3.93 -6.12 17.21
CA LEU A 166 -4.17 -6.72 15.90
C LEU A 166 -3.30 -7.97 15.68
N ARG A 167 -2.00 -7.91 15.98
CA ARG A 167 -1.09 -9.05 15.85
C ARG A 167 -1.42 -10.19 16.81
N ARG A 168 -1.89 -9.87 18.00
CA ARG A 168 -2.36 -10.88 18.96
C ARG A 168 -3.60 -11.61 18.43
N ASP A 169 -4.56 -10.85 17.88
CA ASP A 169 -5.85 -11.37 17.43
C ASP A 169 -5.73 -12.10 16.07
N PHE A 170 -4.73 -11.74 15.24
CA PHE A 170 -4.43 -12.33 13.92
C PHE A 170 -2.96 -12.73 13.79
N PRO A 171 -2.50 -13.76 14.50
CA PRO A 171 -1.07 -14.11 14.58
C PRO A 171 -0.44 -14.58 13.26
N GLU A 172 -1.24 -15.09 12.32
CA GLU A 172 -0.78 -15.55 11.01
C GLU A 172 -0.96 -14.52 9.90
N LEU A 173 -1.59 -13.37 10.20
CA LEU A 173 -1.75 -12.30 9.22
C LEU A 173 -0.39 -11.64 8.94
N LYS A 174 0.01 -11.65 7.68
CA LYS A 174 1.21 -10.93 7.25
C LYS A 174 0.92 -9.44 7.27
N ILE A 175 1.68 -8.68 8.04
CA ILE A 175 1.52 -7.23 8.17
C ILE A 175 2.79 -6.54 7.68
N VAL A 176 2.62 -5.53 6.84
CA VAL A 176 3.67 -4.60 6.43
C VAL A 176 3.35 -3.25 7.07
N PHE A 177 4.17 -2.84 8.00
CA PHE A 177 4.08 -1.53 8.63
C PHE A 177 4.84 -0.54 7.76
N GLU A 178 4.10 0.21 6.92
CA GLU A 178 4.68 0.99 5.83
C GLU A 178 5.18 2.36 6.30
N HIS A 179 6.15 2.92 5.56
CA HIS A 179 6.69 4.29 5.67
C HIS A 179 6.86 4.78 7.12
N ILE A 180 7.34 3.90 8.01
CA ILE A 180 7.62 4.23 9.42
C ILE A 180 8.61 5.38 9.52
N THR A 181 8.36 6.33 10.45
CA THR A 181 9.15 7.56 10.58
C THR A 181 9.69 7.82 11.98
N THR A 182 9.26 7.03 12.96
CA THR A 182 9.68 7.20 14.35
C THR A 182 10.65 6.12 14.81
N LYS A 183 11.38 6.43 15.89
CA LYS A 183 12.20 5.42 16.58
C LYS A 183 11.35 4.28 17.12
N ASP A 184 10.18 4.60 17.69
CA ASP A 184 9.27 3.60 18.26
C ASP A 184 8.82 2.58 17.22
N ALA A 185 8.48 3.02 16.01
CA ALA A 185 8.14 2.13 14.92
C ALA A 185 9.33 1.30 14.43
N ALA A 186 10.52 1.90 14.34
CA ALA A 186 11.75 1.19 13.97
C ALA A 186 12.12 0.11 15.01
N ASP A 187 12.05 0.43 16.30
CA ASP A 187 12.31 -0.51 17.39
C ASP A 187 11.26 -1.65 17.42
N TYR A 188 10.00 -1.33 17.07
CA TYR A 188 8.93 -2.32 17.07
C TYR A 188 9.09 -3.38 15.97
N VAL A 189 9.64 -3.02 14.81
CA VAL A 189 9.81 -3.93 13.67
C VAL A 189 11.16 -4.66 13.65
N ALA A 190 12.15 -4.21 14.45
CA ALA A 190 13.46 -4.82 14.57
C ALA A 190 13.44 -6.10 15.40
#